data_4935ecb91f3d6820250e98e77d46a1e6
#
_entry.id   4935ecb91f3d6820250e98e77d46a1e6
#
_cell.length_a   1.000
_cell.length_b   1.000
_cell.length_c   1.000
_cell.angle_alpha   90.00
_cell.angle_beta   90.00
_cell.angle_gamma   90.00
#
_symmetry.space_group_name_H-M   'P 1'
#
loop_
_entity.id
_entity.type
_entity.pdbx_description
1 polymer ?
#
loop_
_entity_poly.entity_id
_entity_poly.type
_entity_poly.pdbx_seq_one_letter_code
_entity_poly.pdbx_strand_id
1 'polypeptide(L)'
;AAEALTQVPLTTDYPVVTAAVDNLAAGQLEDGTAIGTAIATAANRLRDAPGRSRVLILLTDGENNRGSIDPRTAAKAAAVFGIKIYTVGVGTEGMAPVPVGRGLFGLRYENRLVRIDEPLLADIAKTTGGRYYRARDAAALERIYEEINSLEREPVRTRSYVRYTELFRWPLYLAALVMVAELLLAARRGPLP
;
A
#
# COMPACT_ATOMS: atom_id res chain seq x y z
N ALA A 1 -0.32 1.53 16.62
CA ALA A 1 -1.49 0.73 16.98
C ALA A 1 -1.06 -0.65 17.48
N ALA A 2 -1.83 -1.24 18.40
CA ALA A 2 -1.57 -2.57 18.96
C ALA A 2 -1.79 -3.71 17.93
N GLU A 3 -2.53 -3.43 16.86
CA GLU A 3 -2.85 -4.36 15.79
C GLU A 3 -2.44 -3.81 14.43
N ALA A 4 -2.28 -4.73 13.47
CA ALA A 4 -2.00 -4.38 12.08
C ALA A 4 -3.27 -4.54 11.22
N LEU A 5 -3.68 -3.47 10.57
CA LEU A 5 -4.84 -3.44 9.68
C LEU A 5 -4.41 -3.05 8.27
N THR A 6 -4.93 -3.75 7.26
CA THR A 6 -4.72 -3.36 5.87
C THR A 6 -5.78 -2.31 5.48
N GLN A 7 -5.39 -1.06 5.33
CA GLN A 7 -6.29 0.03 4.94
C GLN A 7 -6.60 0.01 3.45
N VAL A 8 -5.59 -0.27 2.62
CA VAL A 8 -5.75 -0.32 1.16
C VAL A 8 -5.06 -1.57 0.63
N PRO A 9 -5.68 -2.35 -0.26
CA PRO A 9 -5.00 -3.42 -0.97
C PRO A 9 -3.94 -2.84 -1.93
N LEU A 10 -3.02 -3.68 -2.40
CA LEU A 10 -2.03 -3.26 -3.40
C LEU A 10 -2.77 -2.76 -4.67
N THR A 11 -2.53 -1.51 -5.04
CA THR A 11 -3.20 -0.86 -6.17
C THR A 11 -2.29 0.16 -6.84
N THR A 12 -2.56 0.47 -8.11
CA THR A 12 -1.97 1.59 -8.85
C THR A 12 -2.88 2.81 -8.87
N ASP A 13 -4.02 2.76 -8.17
CA ASP A 13 -4.97 3.86 -8.05
C ASP A 13 -4.54 4.80 -6.91
N TYR A 14 -3.70 5.79 -7.24
CA TYR A 14 -3.19 6.78 -6.29
C TYR A 14 -4.29 7.59 -5.58
N PRO A 15 -5.36 8.05 -6.25
CA PRO A 15 -6.49 8.70 -5.59
C PRO A 15 -7.08 7.91 -4.43
N VAL A 16 -7.24 6.60 -4.59
CA VAL A 16 -7.75 5.71 -3.51
C VAL A 16 -6.78 5.66 -2.34
N VAL A 17 -5.47 5.57 -2.63
CA VAL A 17 -4.43 5.56 -1.58
C VAL A 17 -4.42 6.89 -0.82
N THR A 18 -4.43 8.01 -1.53
CA THR A 18 -4.44 9.35 -0.92
C THR A 18 -5.67 9.55 -0.05
N ALA A 19 -6.86 9.21 -0.56
CA ALA A 19 -8.10 9.32 0.21
C ALA A 19 -8.09 8.45 1.48
N ALA A 20 -7.48 7.25 1.43
CA ALA A 20 -7.34 6.40 2.60
C ALA A 20 -6.38 7.00 3.64
N VAL A 21 -5.28 7.63 3.21
CA VAL A 21 -4.34 8.32 4.10
C VAL A 21 -4.99 9.55 4.75
N ASP A 22 -5.73 10.36 3.98
CA ASP A 22 -6.43 11.56 4.46
C ASP A 22 -7.52 11.23 5.50
N ASN A 23 -8.10 10.03 5.42
CA ASN A 23 -9.14 9.55 6.35
C ASN A 23 -8.56 8.84 7.59
N LEU A 24 -7.23 8.71 7.73
CA LEU A 24 -6.64 8.14 8.93
C LEU A 24 -6.88 9.06 10.13
N ALA A 25 -7.48 8.49 11.18
CA ALA A 25 -7.70 9.20 12.43
C ALA A 25 -7.03 8.47 13.59
N ALA A 26 -6.40 9.23 14.48
CA ALA A 26 -5.86 8.69 15.73
C ALA A 26 -6.99 8.18 16.62
N GLY A 27 -6.73 7.08 17.36
CA GLY A 27 -7.70 6.50 18.30
C GLY A 27 -8.72 5.54 17.71
N GLN A 28 -8.59 5.14 16.44
CA GLN A 28 -9.43 4.09 15.83
C GLN A 28 -9.07 2.69 16.32
N LEU A 29 -7.82 2.48 16.71
CA LEU A 29 -7.29 1.21 17.22
C LEU A 29 -6.72 1.42 18.62
N GLU A 30 -6.53 0.34 19.36
CA GLU A 30 -5.88 0.39 20.67
C GLU A 30 -4.48 1.00 20.59
N ASP A 31 -4.11 1.73 21.65
CA ASP A 31 -2.79 2.34 21.77
C ASP A 31 -1.69 1.29 21.90
N GLY A 32 -0.59 1.57 21.24
CA GLY A 32 0.60 0.72 21.26
C GLY A 32 1.23 0.58 19.87
N THR A 33 2.38 -0.07 19.81
CA THR A 33 3.15 -0.24 18.58
C THR A 33 3.53 -1.71 18.41
N ALA A 34 2.91 -2.38 17.43
CA ALA A 34 3.09 -3.80 17.13
C ALA A 34 3.91 -3.97 15.83
N ILE A 35 5.21 -3.63 15.88
CA ILE A 35 6.11 -3.65 14.72
C ILE A 35 6.18 -5.04 14.08
N GLY A 36 6.36 -6.09 14.88
CA GLY A 36 6.48 -7.46 14.37
C GLY A 36 5.21 -7.93 13.66
N THR A 37 4.03 -7.64 14.23
CA THR A 37 2.75 -7.97 13.61
C THR A 37 2.53 -7.19 12.31
N ALA A 38 2.92 -5.90 12.29
CA ALA A 38 2.84 -5.07 11.09
C ALA A 38 3.71 -5.62 9.94
N ILE A 39 4.96 -5.98 10.23
CA ILE A 39 5.88 -6.59 9.26
C ILE A 39 5.31 -7.91 8.75
N ALA A 40 4.83 -8.80 9.62
CA ALA A 40 4.28 -10.09 9.23
C ALA A 40 3.04 -9.95 8.35
N THR A 41 2.13 -9.02 8.68
CA THR A 41 0.93 -8.73 7.90
C THR A 41 1.30 -8.17 6.52
N ALA A 42 2.22 -7.20 6.46
CA ALA A 42 2.69 -6.64 5.20
C ALA A 42 3.44 -7.67 4.35
N ALA A 43 4.30 -8.47 4.95
CA ALA A 43 5.04 -9.54 4.26
C ALA A 43 4.08 -10.57 3.65
N ASN A 44 3.03 -10.96 4.37
CA ASN A 44 2.02 -11.86 3.82
C ASN A 44 1.28 -11.27 2.61
N ARG A 45 1.06 -9.95 2.57
CA ARG A 45 0.46 -9.26 1.42
C ARG A 45 1.42 -9.13 0.23
N LEU A 46 2.71 -8.89 0.52
CA LEU A 46 3.74 -8.71 -0.51
C LEU A 46 4.26 -10.03 -1.07
N ARG A 47 4.16 -11.14 -0.33
CA ARG A 47 4.69 -12.44 -0.74
C ARG A 47 4.24 -12.86 -2.14
N ASP A 48 2.97 -12.68 -2.44
CA ASP A 48 2.35 -13.09 -3.70
C ASP A 48 2.14 -11.90 -4.66
N ALA A 49 2.68 -10.72 -4.32
CA ALA A 49 2.56 -9.53 -5.17
C ALA A 49 3.34 -9.71 -6.48
N PRO A 50 2.74 -9.31 -7.62
CA PRO A 50 3.43 -9.33 -8.90
C PRO A 50 4.56 -8.28 -8.91
N GLY A 51 5.72 -8.64 -9.46
CA GLY A 51 6.87 -7.75 -9.57
C GLY A 51 8.17 -8.43 -9.14
N ARG A 52 9.30 -7.83 -9.54
CA ARG A 52 10.64 -8.34 -9.18
C ARG A 52 11.12 -7.78 -7.85
N SER A 53 10.78 -6.54 -7.53
CA SER A 53 11.13 -5.89 -6.29
C SER A 53 9.92 -5.82 -5.35
N ARG A 54 10.11 -6.30 -4.12
CA ARG A 54 9.12 -6.24 -3.04
C ARG A 54 9.71 -5.41 -1.93
N VAL A 55 9.14 -4.23 -1.72
CA VAL A 55 9.64 -3.25 -0.76
C VAL A 55 8.57 -2.94 0.27
N LEU A 56 8.97 -2.95 1.53
CA LEU A 56 8.19 -2.50 2.66
C LEU A 56 8.89 -1.29 3.29
N ILE A 57 8.19 -0.19 3.44
CA ILE A 57 8.66 0.97 4.21
C ILE A 57 7.91 0.96 5.54
N LEU A 58 8.65 0.78 6.63
CA LEU A 58 8.12 0.79 7.99
C LEU A 58 8.43 2.14 8.64
N LEU A 59 7.38 2.93 8.93
CA LEU A 59 7.49 4.16 9.70
C LEU A 59 7.03 3.91 11.13
N THR A 60 7.82 4.37 12.10
CA THR A 60 7.44 4.32 13.51
C THR A 60 8.05 5.51 14.28
N ASP A 61 7.29 5.98 15.25
CA ASP A 61 7.68 7.01 16.21
C ASP A 61 7.94 6.46 17.63
N GLY A 62 7.79 5.15 17.81
CA GLY A 62 7.90 4.49 19.10
C GLY A 62 8.63 3.15 19.10
N GLU A 63 8.76 2.62 20.31
CA GLU A 63 9.31 1.29 20.58
C GLU A 63 8.25 0.21 20.35
N ASN A 64 8.67 -1.01 19.97
CA ASN A 64 7.77 -2.16 19.90
C ASN A 64 7.32 -2.57 21.30
N ASN A 65 6.07 -2.32 21.65
CA ASN A 65 5.50 -2.59 22.97
C ASN A 65 4.23 -3.44 22.95
N ARG A 66 3.79 -3.89 21.75
CA ARG A 66 2.61 -4.72 21.51
C ARG A 66 2.87 -5.73 20.41
N GLY A 67 1.87 -6.62 20.24
CA GLY A 67 1.89 -7.68 19.23
C GLY A 67 2.51 -8.98 19.72
N SER A 68 2.08 -10.09 19.13
CA SER A 68 2.52 -11.44 19.49
C SER A 68 3.74 -11.92 18.71
N ILE A 69 4.13 -11.20 17.67
CA ILE A 69 5.22 -11.58 16.77
C ILE A 69 6.44 -10.71 17.07
N ASP A 70 7.58 -11.37 17.34
CA ASP A 70 8.84 -10.66 17.51
C ASP A 70 9.28 -9.99 16.20
N PRO A 71 9.65 -8.70 16.21
CA PRO A 71 10.02 -7.95 15.01
C PRO A 71 11.19 -8.55 14.21
N ARG A 72 12.22 -9.09 14.91
CA ARG A 72 13.37 -9.73 14.24
C ARG A 72 12.97 -11.02 13.55
N THR A 73 12.08 -11.79 14.17
CA THR A 73 11.53 -13.01 13.57
C THR A 73 10.70 -12.69 12.34
N ALA A 74 9.84 -11.66 12.40
CA ALA A 74 9.08 -11.19 11.25
C ALA A 74 9.97 -10.70 10.10
N ALA A 75 11.05 -9.97 10.41
CA ALA A 75 12.02 -9.53 9.43
C ALA A 75 12.76 -10.68 8.74
N LYS A 76 13.17 -11.71 9.51
CA LYS A 76 13.77 -12.92 8.92
C LYS A 76 12.81 -13.63 7.98
N ALA A 77 11.54 -13.76 8.36
CA ALA A 77 10.52 -14.33 7.48
C ALA A 77 10.32 -13.51 6.21
N ALA A 78 10.27 -12.17 6.31
CA ALA A 78 10.18 -11.28 5.16
C ALA A 78 11.38 -11.43 4.21
N ALA A 79 12.59 -11.56 4.76
CA ALA A 79 13.81 -11.78 3.98
C ALA A 79 13.77 -13.07 3.16
N VAL A 80 13.20 -14.16 3.71
CA VAL A 80 13.01 -15.44 2.98
C VAL A 80 12.12 -15.26 1.75
N PHE A 81 11.16 -14.34 1.80
CA PHE A 81 10.30 -14.01 0.65
C PHE A 81 10.90 -12.96 -0.28
N GLY A 82 12.15 -12.55 -0.06
CA GLY A 82 12.84 -11.55 -0.86
C GLY A 82 12.25 -10.14 -0.69
N ILE A 83 11.63 -9.86 0.46
CA ILE A 83 11.07 -8.54 0.78
C ILE A 83 12.14 -7.71 1.47
N LYS A 84 12.49 -6.57 0.88
CA LYS A 84 13.36 -5.57 1.51
C LYS A 84 12.56 -4.66 2.43
N ILE A 85 13.05 -4.41 3.63
CA ILE A 85 12.39 -3.52 4.58
C ILE A 85 13.26 -2.29 4.81
N TYR A 86 12.75 -1.12 4.45
CA TYR A 86 13.31 0.17 4.83
C TYR A 86 12.61 0.62 6.11
N THR A 87 13.38 0.92 7.13
CA THR A 87 12.83 1.38 8.41
C THR A 87 13.12 2.86 8.61
N VAL A 88 12.10 3.61 9.00
CA VAL A 88 12.19 5.05 9.22
C VAL A 88 11.70 5.37 10.64
N GLY A 89 12.62 5.78 11.50
CA GLY A 89 12.27 6.35 12.80
C GLY A 89 11.85 7.81 12.64
N VAL A 90 10.62 8.16 13.01
CA VAL A 90 10.06 9.51 12.83
C VAL A 90 9.94 10.22 14.18
N GLY A 91 10.25 11.52 14.21
CA GLY A 91 10.09 12.35 15.38
C GLY A 91 11.37 12.62 16.14
N THR A 92 11.25 13.33 17.27
CA THR A 92 12.34 13.69 18.18
C THR A 92 12.28 12.85 19.44
N GLU A 93 13.42 12.45 19.96
CA GLU A 93 13.50 11.83 21.28
C GLU A 93 13.29 12.88 22.37
N GLY A 94 12.62 12.50 23.42
CA GLY A 94 12.44 13.38 24.57
C GLY A 94 11.09 13.21 25.26
N MET A 95 10.82 14.12 26.17
CA MET A 95 9.54 14.19 26.88
C MET A 95 8.46 14.75 25.97
N ALA A 96 7.48 13.93 25.62
CA ALA A 96 6.32 14.35 24.83
C ALA A 96 5.03 14.18 25.63
N PRO A 97 4.06 15.11 25.51
CA PRO A 97 2.75 14.95 26.10
C PRO A 97 1.95 13.87 25.37
N VAL A 98 1.79 12.72 26.00
CA VAL A 98 1.03 11.60 25.47
C VAL A 98 -0.36 11.59 26.10
N PRO A 99 -1.46 11.47 25.33
CA PRO A 99 -2.79 11.37 25.91
C PRO A 99 -2.93 10.02 26.61
N VAL A 100 -3.25 10.05 27.92
CA VAL A 100 -3.37 8.85 28.76
C VAL A 100 -4.81 8.49 29.09
N GLY A 101 -5.78 9.28 28.64
CA GLY A 101 -7.20 9.00 28.83
C GLY A 101 -8.07 10.23 28.68
N ARG A 102 -9.40 10.04 28.82
CA ARG A 102 -10.38 11.13 28.89
C ARG A 102 -10.68 11.43 30.36
N GLY A 103 -10.42 12.68 30.79
CA GLY A 103 -10.90 13.23 32.06
C GLY A 103 -12.22 13.94 31.89
N LEU A 104 -12.80 14.45 33.03
CA LEU A 104 -14.05 15.20 33.04
C LEU A 104 -14.03 16.49 32.19
N PHE A 105 -12.83 17.04 31.89
CA PHE A 105 -12.63 18.29 31.14
C PHE A 105 -11.89 18.10 29.81
N GLY A 106 -11.81 16.85 29.26
CA GLY A 106 -11.14 16.57 27.99
C GLY A 106 -10.03 15.53 28.11
N LEU A 107 -9.11 15.50 27.13
CA LEU A 107 -7.97 14.58 27.12
C LEU A 107 -6.97 14.96 28.21
N ARG A 108 -6.59 13.97 29.01
CA ARG A 108 -5.52 14.10 30.00
C ARG A 108 -4.20 13.70 29.33
N TYR A 109 -3.20 14.58 29.43
CA TYR A 109 -1.86 14.37 28.89
C TYR A 109 -0.87 14.09 30.01
N GLU A 110 0.00 13.12 29.81
CA GLU A 110 1.18 12.88 30.67
C GLU A 110 2.44 13.01 29.81
N ASN A 111 3.45 13.68 30.38
CA ASN A 111 4.75 13.72 29.73
C ASN A 111 5.41 12.36 29.87
N ARG A 112 5.58 11.67 28.75
CA ARG A 112 6.31 10.40 28.67
C ARG A 112 7.57 10.56 27.85
N LEU A 113 8.59 9.84 28.24
CA LEU A 113 9.80 9.74 27.45
C LEU A 113 9.50 8.88 26.21
N VAL A 114 9.44 9.53 25.06
CA VAL A 114 9.31 8.84 23.76
C VAL A 114 10.72 8.47 23.31
N ARG A 115 10.94 7.19 23.10
CA ARG A 115 12.17 6.62 22.55
C ARG A 115 11.85 5.85 21.28
N ILE A 116 12.82 5.83 20.38
CA ILE A 116 12.79 5.01 19.18
C ILE A 116 13.87 3.96 19.35
N ASP A 117 13.51 2.69 19.18
CA ASP A 117 14.47 1.59 19.20
C ASP A 117 15.25 1.54 17.87
N GLU A 118 16.16 2.51 17.70
CA GLU A 118 17.00 2.59 16.50
C GLU A 118 17.82 1.31 16.26
N PRO A 119 18.41 0.65 17.30
CA PRO A 119 19.10 -0.62 17.11
C PRO A 119 18.19 -1.71 16.52
N LEU A 120 16.94 -1.83 16.99
CA LEU A 120 15.97 -2.79 16.44
C LEU A 120 15.63 -2.47 14.98
N LEU A 121 15.35 -1.20 14.68
CA LEU A 121 15.01 -0.76 13.33
C LEU A 121 16.17 -0.98 12.34
N ALA A 122 17.40 -0.69 12.75
CA ALA A 122 18.58 -0.94 11.95
C ALA A 122 18.82 -2.44 11.70
N ASP A 123 18.56 -3.29 12.70
CA ASP A 123 18.69 -4.73 12.59
C ASP A 123 17.66 -5.33 11.63
N ILE A 124 16.40 -4.89 11.71
CA ILE A 124 15.33 -5.28 10.77
C ILE A 124 15.72 -4.92 9.34
N ALA A 125 16.14 -3.68 9.09
CA ALA A 125 16.52 -3.21 7.78
C ALA A 125 17.71 -4.03 7.24
N LYS A 126 18.77 -4.19 8.03
CA LYS A 126 19.95 -4.96 7.66
C LYS A 126 19.63 -6.41 7.33
N THR A 127 18.77 -7.07 8.12
CA THR A 127 18.37 -8.48 7.94
C THR A 127 17.69 -8.69 6.57
N THR A 128 16.97 -7.69 6.08
CA THR A 128 16.21 -7.78 4.82
C THR A 128 16.89 -7.12 3.62
N GLY A 129 18.11 -6.58 3.80
CA GLY A 129 18.86 -5.88 2.75
C GLY A 129 18.37 -4.47 2.45
N GLY A 130 17.57 -3.88 3.34
CA GLY A 130 17.17 -2.49 3.31
C GLY A 130 18.12 -1.58 4.12
N ARG A 131 17.62 -0.38 4.46
CA ARG A 131 18.37 0.62 5.24
C ARG A 131 17.48 1.24 6.31
N TYR A 132 18.10 1.65 7.42
CA TYR A 132 17.49 2.47 8.47
C TYR A 132 17.72 3.96 8.17
N TYR A 133 16.69 4.76 8.39
CA TYR A 133 16.70 6.20 8.29
C TYR A 133 16.09 6.85 9.52
N ARG A 134 16.52 8.08 9.79
CA ARG A 134 15.96 8.93 10.83
C ARG A 134 15.35 10.18 10.23
N ALA A 135 14.03 10.39 10.36
CA ALA A 135 13.34 11.59 9.94
C ALA A 135 12.98 12.44 11.16
N ARG A 136 13.51 13.64 11.25
CA ARG A 136 13.22 14.59 12.33
C ARG A 136 12.10 15.56 11.99
N ASP A 137 11.84 15.75 10.71
CA ASP A 137 10.82 16.63 10.15
C ASP A 137 10.28 16.08 8.83
N ALA A 138 9.23 16.72 8.31
CA ALA A 138 8.58 16.32 7.07
C ALA A 138 9.51 16.42 5.85
N ALA A 139 10.39 17.43 5.79
CA ALA A 139 11.31 17.60 4.69
C ALA A 139 12.40 16.50 4.67
N ALA A 140 12.82 16.03 5.85
CA ALA A 140 13.71 14.86 5.95
C ALA A 140 13.00 13.59 5.48
N LEU A 141 11.74 13.40 5.83
CA LEU A 141 10.94 12.26 5.40
C LEU A 141 10.77 12.23 3.87
N GLU A 142 10.46 13.37 3.26
CA GLU A 142 10.34 13.49 1.80
C GLU A 142 11.63 13.09 1.08
N ARG A 143 12.78 13.58 1.53
CA ARG A 143 14.10 13.20 0.97
C ARG A 143 14.39 11.71 1.11
N ILE A 144 14.01 11.10 2.24
CA ILE A 144 14.17 9.66 2.46
C ILE A 144 13.32 8.87 1.45
N TYR A 145 12.07 9.29 1.23
CA TYR A 145 11.22 8.66 0.22
C TYR A 145 11.78 8.78 -1.20
N GLU A 146 12.32 9.95 -1.56
CA GLU A 146 12.97 10.15 -2.86
C GLU A 146 14.21 9.24 -3.02
N GLU A 147 15.03 9.10 -1.96
CA GLU A 147 16.18 8.19 -1.96
C GLU A 147 15.74 6.75 -2.15
N ILE A 148 14.78 6.25 -1.36
CA ILE A 148 14.26 4.89 -1.47
C ILE A 148 13.68 4.66 -2.87
N ASN A 149 12.91 5.60 -3.39
CA ASN A 149 12.34 5.54 -4.73
C ASN A 149 13.45 5.44 -5.80
N SER A 150 14.54 6.17 -5.65
CA SER A 150 15.68 6.11 -6.58
C SER A 150 16.40 4.76 -6.55
N LEU A 151 16.50 4.13 -5.37
CA LEU A 151 17.15 2.84 -5.17
C LEU A 151 16.32 1.66 -5.71
N GLU A 152 14.99 1.78 -5.69
CA GLU A 152 14.06 0.69 -6.00
C GLU A 152 13.26 0.93 -7.29
N ARG A 153 13.64 1.93 -8.09
CA ARG A 153 13.00 2.18 -9.40
C ARG A 153 13.22 1.00 -10.33
N GLU A 154 12.19 0.16 -10.46
CA GLU A 154 12.06 -0.71 -11.61
C GLU A 154 10.98 -0.17 -12.57
N PRO A 155 11.17 -0.24 -13.89
CA PRO A 155 10.12 0.14 -14.83
C PRO A 155 8.95 -0.85 -14.67
N VAL A 156 7.89 -0.41 -14.04
CA VAL A 156 6.65 -1.17 -13.94
C VAL A 156 6.07 -1.29 -15.35
N ARG A 157 6.17 -2.46 -15.97
CA ARG A 157 5.43 -2.76 -17.21
C ARG A 157 3.96 -2.93 -16.84
N THR A 158 3.25 -1.82 -16.79
CA THR A 158 1.80 -1.83 -16.63
C THR A 158 1.19 -2.45 -17.87
N ARG A 159 0.64 -3.65 -17.76
CA ARG A 159 -0.24 -4.19 -18.81
C ARG A 159 -1.55 -3.40 -18.71
N SER A 160 -1.66 -2.36 -19.51
CA SER A 160 -2.92 -1.67 -19.72
C SER A 160 -3.88 -2.63 -20.43
N TYR A 161 -4.88 -3.12 -19.72
CA TYR A 161 -5.99 -3.83 -20.34
C TYR A 161 -6.91 -2.78 -20.97
N VAL A 162 -6.69 -2.50 -22.25
CA VAL A 162 -7.62 -1.70 -23.02
C VAL A 162 -8.89 -2.54 -23.22
N ARG A 163 -9.96 -2.16 -22.56
CA ARG A 163 -11.26 -2.76 -22.76
C ARG A 163 -11.82 -2.24 -24.08
N TYR A 164 -11.68 -3.03 -25.13
CA TYR A 164 -12.29 -2.70 -26.42
C TYR A 164 -13.80 -2.89 -26.30
N THR A 165 -14.55 -1.80 -26.54
CA THR A 165 -16.00 -1.90 -26.74
C THR A 165 -16.22 -2.30 -28.18
N GLU A 166 -16.67 -3.52 -28.38
CA GLU A 166 -16.89 -4.07 -29.71
C GLU A 166 -18.10 -3.38 -30.37
N LEU A 167 -17.85 -2.54 -31.34
CA LEU A 167 -18.88 -1.81 -32.09
C LEU A 167 -19.36 -2.58 -33.33
N PHE A 168 -18.94 -3.84 -33.51
CA PHE A 168 -19.26 -4.64 -34.69
C PHE A 168 -20.78 -4.89 -34.89
N ARG A 169 -21.57 -4.74 -33.84
CA ARG A 169 -23.02 -4.95 -33.87
C ARG A 169 -23.72 -4.02 -34.86
N TRP A 170 -23.30 -2.76 -34.93
CA TRP A 170 -23.95 -1.76 -35.81
C TRP A 170 -23.76 -2.07 -37.28
N PRO A 171 -22.53 -2.32 -37.82
CA PRO A 171 -22.37 -2.72 -39.20
C PRO A 171 -23.01 -4.07 -39.51
N LEU A 172 -23.10 -5.01 -38.57
CA LEU A 172 -23.76 -6.29 -38.75
C LEU A 172 -25.27 -6.13 -38.96
N TYR A 173 -25.95 -5.29 -38.16
CA TYR A 173 -27.36 -5.00 -38.38
C TYR A 173 -27.63 -4.34 -39.71
N LEU A 174 -26.78 -3.43 -40.15
CA LEU A 174 -26.89 -2.75 -41.45
C LEU A 174 -26.73 -3.75 -42.60
N ALA A 175 -25.74 -4.63 -42.52
CA ALA A 175 -25.53 -5.69 -43.52
C ALA A 175 -26.70 -6.66 -43.59
N ALA A 176 -27.27 -7.06 -42.43
CA ALA A 176 -28.44 -7.93 -42.38
C ALA A 176 -29.69 -7.26 -43.02
N LEU A 177 -29.87 -5.96 -42.78
CA LEU A 177 -30.98 -5.19 -43.34
C LEU A 177 -30.87 -5.10 -44.87
N VAL A 178 -29.68 -4.84 -45.41
CA VAL A 178 -29.39 -4.82 -46.86
C VAL A 178 -29.67 -6.19 -47.48
N MET A 179 -29.25 -7.26 -46.85
CA MET A 179 -29.43 -8.63 -47.33
C MET A 179 -30.91 -9.00 -47.39
N VAL A 180 -31.70 -8.61 -46.35
CA VAL A 180 -33.16 -8.81 -46.34
C VAL A 180 -33.83 -8.00 -47.46
N ALA A 181 -33.42 -6.75 -47.67
CA ALA A 181 -33.95 -5.91 -48.74
C ALA A 181 -33.67 -6.51 -50.12
N GLU A 182 -32.48 -7.03 -50.38
CA GLU A 182 -32.14 -7.75 -51.63
C GLU A 182 -32.99 -8.98 -51.83
N LEU A 183 -33.21 -9.80 -50.81
CA LEU A 183 -34.06 -10.98 -50.90
C LEU A 183 -35.55 -10.61 -51.24
N LEU A 184 -36.06 -9.55 -50.64
CA LEU A 184 -37.40 -9.07 -50.93
C LEU A 184 -37.55 -8.51 -52.35
N LEU A 185 -36.53 -7.80 -52.85
CA LEU A 185 -36.48 -7.33 -54.24
C LEU A 185 -36.34 -8.46 -55.25
N ALA A 186 -35.54 -9.47 -54.94
CA ALA A 186 -35.37 -10.66 -55.76
C ALA A 186 -36.70 -11.47 -55.86
N ALA A 187 -37.39 -11.63 -54.72
CA ALA A 187 -38.68 -12.29 -54.68
C ALA A 187 -39.78 -11.56 -55.49
N ARG A 188 -39.68 -10.22 -55.61
CA ARG A 188 -40.63 -9.42 -56.41
C ARG A 188 -40.34 -9.43 -57.92
N ARG A 189 -39.08 -9.75 -58.30
CA ARG A 189 -38.67 -9.74 -59.74
C ARG A 189 -39.02 -11.01 -60.49
N GLY A 190 -39.74 -11.95 -59.95
CA GLY A 190 -40.19 -13.16 -60.64
C GLY A 190 -39.05 -13.95 -61.32
N PRO A 191 -39.21 -15.23 -61.62
CA PRO A 191 -38.21 -15.95 -62.41
C PRO A 191 -38.09 -15.31 -63.80
N LEU A 192 -36.84 -14.89 -64.13
CA LEU A 192 -36.52 -14.47 -65.49
C LEU A 192 -36.81 -15.65 -66.47
N PRO A 193 -37.41 -15.41 -67.64
CA PRO A 193 -37.75 -16.45 -68.62
C PRO A 193 -36.52 -17.14 -69.21
#